data_cf808489d02da85f48a9b357cc9f3838
#
_entry.id   cf808489d02da85f48a9b357cc9f3838
#
_cell.length_a   1.000
_cell.length_b   1.000
_cell.length_c   1.000
_cell.angle_alpha   90.00
_cell.angle_beta   90.00
_cell.angle_gamma   90.00
#
_symmetry.space_group_name_H-M   'P 1'
#
loop_
_entity.id
_entity.type
_entity.pdbx_description
1 polymer ?
#
loop_
_entity_poly.entity_id
_entity_poly.type
_entity_poly.pdbx_seq_one_letter_code
_entity_poly.pdbx_strand_id
1 'polypeptide(L)'
;MATEKYDVPAASNSSDSDIEVVPGSINEKKLLRMLDLRLLPAVSILYLLSFLDRSNVANARIEGLTTDLKMTGNQYLTGLTLYFIGYVLFEIPCNIILKRTTPKFWLPTLTLVWGVVATLMGVTQNLTGFFVVRFFLGVAESGLFPGVVYYLSMWYKRNERQYRISLFFSCASLAGAFGGILAYGIAHMRNVGGYAGWRWIFILEGILTIIIATISYWFISNYPDTVTWLSKEEREFIQARLKADSDATNEEAFSWSEVLVAAKDIKIWLYALAFHTMSLPLYTLSLFLPTIIKDMGYTAAQSQLLTIPPYAVATMFTIFWAIASERYARRAFFIIFTSSLAIIGYIILLANKNPKAHPGVSYVGTFFAAVGIYPSVALVLSWPAINVSGQTKRATGNAMQISIGNLGAVLGTQLYRPNTSPRYVLGHGFALGYLCMNIVVVSALYFILQRENKSKEEHLVANPQTGGFHDSAEDLKMGDRHPRWKFQA
;
A
#
# COMPACT_ATOMS: atom_id res chain seq x y z
N MET A 1 -7.02 45.25 46.28
CA MET A 1 -7.43 46.55 45.80
C MET A 1 -7.40 46.54 44.30
N ALA A 2 -8.59 46.81 43.75
CA ALA A 2 -8.94 47.21 42.40
C ALA A 2 -8.67 46.25 41.23
N THR A 3 -9.72 45.56 40.88
CA THR A 3 -10.03 44.97 39.58
C THR A 3 -10.44 46.07 38.59
N GLU A 4 -9.73 46.21 37.49
CA GLU A 4 -10.20 47.00 36.37
C GLU A 4 -10.84 46.10 35.34
N LYS A 5 -12.15 46.28 35.13
CA LYS A 5 -12.93 45.72 34.03
C LYS A 5 -12.69 46.56 32.77
N TYR A 6 -12.32 45.92 31.68
CA TYR A 6 -12.43 46.53 30.35
C TYR A 6 -13.72 46.05 29.68
N ASP A 7 -14.60 47.03 29.43
CA ASP A 7 -15.80 46.85 28.61
C ASP A 7 -15.45 46.70 27.14
N VAL A 8 -16.01 45.68 26.51
CA VAL A 8 -15.94 45.45 25.06
C VAL A 8 -17.24 46.01 24.46
N PRO A 9 -17.19 46.87 23.43
CA PRO A 9 -18.40 47.36 22.77
C PRO A 9 -19.08 46.27 21.92
N ALA A 10 -20.41 46.22 21.96
CA ALA A 10 -21.26 45.37 21.16
C ALA A 10 -21.10 45.70 19.67
N ALA A 11 -20.77 44.69 18.86
CA ALA A 11 -20.85 44.75 17.42
C ALA A 11 -22.10 44.01 16.91
N SER A 12 -22.71 44.66 15.95
CA SER A 12 -24.00 44.43 15.33
C SER A 12 -24.21 43.09 14.66
N ASN A 13 -25.47 42.67 14.68
CA ASN A 13 -26.10 41.57 13.94
C ASN A 13 -25.66 41.43 12.48
N SER A 14 -25.13 40.25 12.13
CA SER A 14 -25.34 39.64 10.83
C SER A 14 -25.69 38.16 11.04
N SER A 15 -26.83 37.79 10.56
CA SER A 15 -27.45 36.49 10.63
C SER A 15 -26.68 35.51 9.73
N ASP A 16 -25.80 34.73 10.33
CA ASP A 16 -25.41 33.41 9.86
C ASP A 16 -25.30 32.51 11.10
N SER A 17 -26.17 31.54 11.17
CA SER A 17 -26.23 30.60 12.27
C SER A 17 -25.03 29.67 12.26
N ASP A 18 -23.92 30.12 12.77
CA ASP A 18 -22.83 29.26 13.20
C ASP A 18 -23.33 28.42 14.39
N ILE A 19 -23.76 27.21 14.09
CA ILE A 19 -24.09 26.22 15.10
C ILE A 19 -22.76 25.83 15.74
N GLU A 20 -22.46 26.43 16.91
CA GLU A 20 -21.42 25.97 17.81
C GLU A 20 -21.74 24.49 18.18
N VAL A 21 -21.08 23.56 17.52
CA VAL A 21 -21.13 22.14 17.91
C VAL A 21 -20.46 22.03 19.26
N VAL A 22 -21.27 21.90 20.31
CA VAL A 22 -20.77 21.72 21.68
C VAL A 22 -19.94 20.43 21.73
N PRO A 23 -18.63 20.46 22.05
CA PRO A 23 -17.73 19.31 21.96
C PRO A 23 -18.04 18.13 22.93
N GLY A 24 -19.13 18.20 23.69
CA GLY A 24 -19.44 17.28 24.79
C GLY A 24 -20.38 16.11 24.47
N SER A 25 -21.04 16.06 23.32
CA SER A 25 -22.10 15.07 23.06
C SER A 25 -21.65 13.83 22.26
N ILE A 26 -20.54 13.91 21.50
CA ILE A 26 -20.09 12.80 20.62
C ILE A 26 -18.88 12.10 21.21
N ASN A 27 -19.02 10.78 21.43
CA ASN A 27 -17.91 9.94 21.88
C ASN A 27 -16.99 9.60 20.69
N GLU A 28 -15.87 10.33 20.55
CA GLU A 28 -14.90 10.18 19.46
C GLU A 28 -14.42 8.73 19.31
N LYS A 29 -14.14 8.01 20.41
CA LYS A 29 -13.67 6.61 20.34
C LYS A 29 -14.73 5.67 19.76
N LYS A 30 -16.00 5.89 20.12
CA LYS A 30 -17.11 5.10 19.58
C LYS A 30 -17.32 5.39 18.10
N LEU A 31 -17.25 6.64 17.72
CA LEU A 31 -17.35 7.08 16.33
C LEU A 31 -16.23 6.48 15.46
N LEU A 32 -14.97 6.58 15.90
CA LEU A 32 -13.84 5.97 15.20
C LEU A 32 -14.00 4.46 15.03
N ARG A 33 -14.42 3.75 16.07
CA ARG A 33 -14.66 2.31 15.97
C ARG A 33 -15.75 1.98 14.95
N MET A 34 -16.80 2.79 14.88
CA MET A 34 -17.87 2.62 13.87
C MET A 34 -17.32 2.86 12.45
N LEU A 35 -16.50 3.90 12.26
CA LEU A 35 -15.81 4.17 10.98
C LEU A 35 -14.91 2.98 10.60
N ASP A 36 -14.08 2.50 11.53
CA ASP A 36 -13.16 1.40 11.29
C ASP A 36 -13.90 0.12 10.87
N LEU A 37 -14.98 -0.24 11.55
CA LEU A 37 -15.77 -1.43 11.24
C LEU A 37 -16.52 -1.33 9.91
N ARG A 38 -16.81 -0.14 9.44
CA ARG A 38 -17.57 0.06 8.21
C ARG A 38 -16.69 0.29 6.98
N LEU A 39 -15.59 1.04 7.13
CA LEU A 39 -14.76 1.43 6.00
C LEU A 39 -13.63 0.43 5.73
N LEU A 40 -12.90 0.00 6.79
CA LEU A 40 -11.71 -0.83 6.60
C LEU A 40 -12.00 -2.21 6.00
N PRO A 41 -13.02 -2.98 6.47
CA PRO A 41 -13.28 -4.29 5.88
C PRO A 41 -13.60 -4.22 4.40
N ALA A 42 -14.40 -3.21 3.98
CA ALA A 42 -14.80 -3.03 2.60
C ALA A 42 -13.57 -2.83 1.67
N VAL A 43 -12.69 -1.88 2.00
CA VAL A 43 -11.49 -1.63 1.18
C VAL A 43 -10.45 -2.74 1.32
N SER A 44 -10.36 -3.37 2.49
CA SER A 44 -9.42 -4.48 2.75
C SER A 44 -9.75 -5.72 1.92
N ILE A 45 -11.02 -6.04 1.75
CA ILE A 45 -11.45 -7.15 0.89
C ILE A 45 -11.09 -6.85 -0.57
N LEU A 46 -11.30 -5.64 -1.07
CA LEU A 46 -10.89 -5.28 -2.43
C LEU A 46 -9.38 -5.42 -2.63
N TYR A 47 -8.59 -5.01 -1.66
CA TYR A 47 -7.13 -5.12 -1.74
C TYR A 47 -6.64 -6.57 -1.62
N LEU A 48 -7.28 -7.37 -0.77
CA LEU A 48 -7.01 -8.80 -0.67
C LEU A 48 -7.22 -9.47 -2.03
N LEU A 49 -8.34 -9.20 -2.71
CA LEU A 49 -8.62 -9.72 -4.04
C LEU A 49 -7.59 -9.23 -5.08
N SER A 50 -7.25 -7.94 -5.08
CA SER A 50 -6.25 -7.40 -6.00
C SER A 50 -4.89 -8.10 -5.83
N PHE A 51 -4.44 -8.29 -4.60
CA PHE A 51 -3.16 -8.96 -4.36
C PHE A 51 -3.22 -10.47 -4.65
N LEU A 52 -4.37 -11.09 -4.44
CA LEU A 52 -4.65 -12.48 -4.80
C LEU A 52 -4.56 -12.67 -6.32
N ASP A 53 -5.34 -11.91 -7.10
CA ASP A 53 -5.36 -11.98 -8.57
C ASP A 53 -3.98 -11.70 -9.18
N ARG A 54 -3.21 -10.78 -8.58
CA ARG A 54 -1.83 -10.47 -8.97
C ARG A 54 -0.88 -11.65 -8.75
N SER A 55 -0.99 -12.33 -7.62
CA SER A 55 -0.11 -13.44 -7.24
C SER A 55 -0.48 -14.77 -7.86
N ASN A 56 -1.71 -14.94 -8.35
CA ASN A 56 -2.22 -16.18 -8.95
C ASN A 56 -1.40 -16.70 -10.12
N VAL A 57 -0.75 -15.82 -10.86
CA VAL A 57 0.13 -16.22 -11.95
C VAL A 57 1.29 -17.08 -11.47
N ALA A 58 1.75 -16.90 -10.22
CA ALA A 58 2.79 -17.74 -9.63
C ALA A 58 2.29 -19.17 -9.39
N ASN A 59 1.08 -19.31 -8.86
CA ASN A 59 0.41 -20.59 -8.67
C ASN A 59 0.08 -21.26 -10.01
N ALA A 60 -0.45 -20.51 -10.96
CA ALA A 60 -0.74 -20.98 -12.31
C ALA A 60 0.52 -21.47 -13.04
N ARG A 61 1.67 -20.83 -12.84
CA ARG A 61 2.95 -21.27 -13.41
C ARG A 61 3.32 -22.68 -12.98
N ILE A 62 3.22 -22.99 -11.69
CA ILE A 62 3.57 -24.31 -11.17
C ILE A 62 2.54 -25.39 -11.55
N GLU A 63 1.31 -24.99 -11.91
CA GLU A 63 0.23 -25.82 -12.43
C GLU A 63 0.25 -26.01 -13.96
N GLY A 64 1.29 -25.54 -14.65
CA GLY A 64 1.51 -25.82 -16.06
C GLY A 64 1.12 -24.73 -17.05
N LEU A 65 0.82 -23.51 -16.61
CA LEU A 65 0.51 -22.34 -17.46
C LEU A 65 1.53 -22.18 -18.61
N THR A 66 2.82 -22.26 -18.30
CA THR A 66 3.89 -22.04 -19.29
C THR A 66 3.95 -23.16 -20.33
N THR A 67 3.67 -24.40 -19.93
CA THR A 67 3.63 -25.57 -20.81
C THR A 67 2.43 -25.51 -21.74
N ASP A 68 1.26 -25.19 -21.20
CA ASP A 68 -0.01 -25.14 -21.94
C ASP A 68 0.00 -24.05 -23.02
N LEU A 69 0.51 -22.87 -22.68
CA LEU A 69 0.62 -21.73 -23.61
C LEU A 69 1.92 -21.75 -24.45
N LYS A 70 2.72 -22.84 -24.34
CA LYS A 70 3.99 -23.04 -25.07
C LYS A 70 4.94 -21.83 -24.91
N MET A 71 5.02 -21.29 -23.69
CA MET A 71 5.85 -20.13 -23.36
C MET A 71 7.22 -20.55 -22.85
N THR A 72 8.26 -19.82 -23.24
CA THR A 72 9.56 -19.89 -22.57
C THR A 72 9.50 -19.19 -21.21
N GLY A 73 10.40 -19.57 -20.29
CA GLY A 73 10.48 -18.91 -19.00
C GLY A 73 10.72 -17.39 -19.09
N ASN A 74 11.49 -16.93 -20.09
CA ASN A 74 11.72 -15.49 -20.30
C ASN A 74 10.45 -14.78 -20.80
N GLN A 75 9.65 -15.40 -21.67
CA GLN A 75 8.36 -14.84 -22.09
C GLN A 75 7.39 -14.74 -20.90
N TYR A 76 7.39 -15.71 -19.98
CA TYR A 76 6.64 -15.61 -18.74
C TYR A 76 7.06 -14.38 -17.93
N LEU A 77 8.38 -14.15 -17.76
CA LEU A 77 8.89 -12.96 -17.04
C LEU A 77 8.47 -11.65 -17.75
N THR A 78 8.48 -11.62 -19.08
CA THR A 78 7.98 -10.48 -19.86
C THR A 78 6.50 -10.18 -19.55
N GLY A 79 5.66 -11.21 -19.46
CA GLY A 79 4.25 -11.05 -19.07
C GLY A 79 4.08 -10.47 -17.66
N LEU A 80 4.95 -10.85 -16.72
CA LEU A 80 4.97 -10.22 -15.38
C LEU A 80 5.36 -8.74 -15.45
N THR A 81 6.34 -8.40 -16.28
CA THR A 81 6.78 -7.01 -16.50
C THR A 81 5.67 -6.15 -17.12
N LEU A 82 4.96 -6.67 -18.13
CA LEU A 82 3.87 -5.94 -18.82
C LEU A 82 2.75 -5.54 -17.85
N TYR A 83 2.45 -6.37 -16.85
CA TYR A 83 1.52 -6.01 -15.79
C TYR A 83 1.95 -4.74 -15.05
N PHE A 84 3.21 -4.67 -14.60
CA PHE A 84 3.71 -3.49 -13.88
C PHE A 84 3.85 -2.26 -14.77
N ILE A 85 4.17 -2.42 -16.05
CA ILE A 85 4.17 -1.32 -17.03
C ILE A 85 2.76 -0.73 -17.16
N GLY A 86 1.73 -1.57 -17.36
CA GLY A 86 0.35 -1.13 -17.39
C GLY A 86 -0.06 -0.41 -16.09
N TYR A 87 0.34 -0.97 -14.95
CA TYR A 87 0.07 -0.40 -13.63
C TYR A 87 0.67 1.02 -13.48
N VAL A 88 1.97 1.19 -13.74
CA VAL A 88 2.67 2.47 -13.55
C VAL A 88 2.16 3.54 -14.52
N LEU A 89 1.91 3.19 -15.79
CA LEU A 89 1.43 4.15 -16.78
C LEU A 89 0.02 4.70 -16.49
N PHE A 90 -0.85 3.88 -15.92
CA PHE A 90 -2.25 4.25 -15.70
C PHE A 90 -2.57 4.63 -14.25
N GLU A 91 -1.63 4.54 -13.33
CA GLU A 91 -1.83 4.91 -11.92
C GLU A 91 -2.27 6.37 -11.77
N ILE A 92 -1.57 7.31 -12.40
CA ILE A 92 -1.92 8.74 -12.34
C ILE A 92 -3.28 9.02 -13.02
N PRO A 93 -3.56 8.57 -14.26
CA PRO A 93 -4.87 8.72 -14.88
C PRO A 93 -6.03 8.19 -14.03
N CYS A 94 -5.89 7.00 -13.46
CA CYS A 94 -6.92 6.41 -12.61
C CYS A 94 -7.21 7.23 -11.35
N ASN A 95 -6.17 7.81 -10.73
CA ASN A 95 -6.34 8.67 -9.57
C ASN A 95 -6.97 10.04 -9.91
N ILE A 96 -6.71 10.57 -11.10
CA ILE A 96 -7.40 11.78 -11.60
C ILE A 96 -8.89 11.49 -11.78
N ILE A 97 -9.25 10.34 -12.33
CA ILE A 97 -10.66 9.93 -12.48
C ILE A 97 -11.32 9.78 -11.10
N LEU A 98 -10.66 9.18 -10.12
CA LEU A 98 -11.18 9.09 -8.76
C LEU A 98 -11.54 10.46 -8.17
N LYS A 99 -10.69 11.48 -8.38
CA LYS A 99 -10.96 12.85 -7.91
C LYS A 99 -12.14 13.52 -8.61
N ARG A 100 -12.44 13.12 -9.85
CA ARG A 100 -13.57 13.64 -10.64
C ARG A 100 -14.86 12.86 -10.44
N THR A 101 -14.77 11.69 -9.86
CA THR A 101 -15.90 10.80 -9.55
C THR A 101 -16.02 10.65 -8.04
N THR A 102 -16.63 9.59 -7.58
CA THR A 102 -16.75 9.27 -6.15
C THR A 102 -16.13 7.91 -5.84
N PRO A 103 -15.54 7.72 -4.64
CA PRO A 103 -15.00 6.43 -4.23
C PRO A 103 -16.05 5.30 -4.31
N LYS A 104 -17.28 5.60 -3.94
CA LYS A 104 -18.40 4.66 -3.99
C LYS A 104 -18.64 4.08 -5.39
N PHE A 105 -18.41 4.87 -6.43
CA PHE A 105 -18.56 4.44 -7.82
C PHE A 105 -17.25 3.90 -8.38
N TRP A 106 -16.14 4.63 -8.21
CA TRP A 106 -14.91 4.35 -8.91
C TRP A 106 -14.18 3.09 -8.42
N LEU A 107 -14.06 2.88 -7.09
CA LEU A 107 -13.36 1.71 -6.54
C LEU A 107 -14.04 0.38 -6.94
N PRO A 108 -15.40 0.23 -6.80
CA PRO A 108 -16.07 -0.96 -7.31
C PRO A 108 -15.97 -1.13 -8.83
N THR A 109 -15.99 -0.04 -9.61
CA THR A 109 -15.87 -0.09 -11.08
C THR A 109 -14.48 -0.61 -11.48
N LEU A 110 -13.40 -0.12 -10.88
CA LEU A 110 -12.06 -0.66 -11.10
C LEU A 110 -12.02 -2.15 -10.77
N THR A 111 -12.57 -2.54 -9.61
CA THR A 111 -12.62 -3.94 -9.17
C THR A 111 -13.39 -4.82 -10.16
N LEU A 112 -14.50 -4.34 -10.69
CA LEU A 112 -15.30 -5.05 -11.68
C LEU A 112 -14.49 -5.26 -12.97
N VAL A 113 -13.84 -4.21 -13.47
CA VAL A 113 -13.03 -4.26 -14.70
C VAL A 113 -11.88 -5.25 -14.54
N TRP A 114 -11.12 -5.17 -13.45
CA TRP A 114 -10.02 -6.12 -13.28
C TRP A 114 -10.52 -7.56 -13.05
N GLY A 115 -11.65 -7.77 -12.34
CA GLY A 115 -12.26 -9.09 -12.18
C GLY A 115 -12.61 -9.74 -13.53
N VAL A 116 -13.16 -8.95 -14.47
CA VAL A 116 -13.42 -9.40 -15.85
C VAL A 116 -12.10 -9.77 -16.54
N VAL A 117 -11.09 -8.89 -16.47
CA VAL A 117 -9.79 -9.14 -17.11
C VAL A 117 -9.09 -10.37 -16.48
N ALA A 118 -9.16 -10.54 -15.15
CA ALA A 118 -8.64 -11.71 -14.46
C ALA A 118 -9.35 -13.02 -14.93
N THR A 119 -10.68 -12.99 -15.08
CA THR A 119 -11.44 -14.13 -15.61
C THR A 119 -11.01 -14.45 -17.04
N LEU A 120 -10.80 -13.45 -17.90
CA LEU A 120 -10.32 -13.61 -19.26
C LEU A 120 -8.92 -14.23 -19.34
N MET A 121 -8.08 -14.08 -18.30
CA MET A 121 -6.80 -14.78 -18.23
C MET A 121 -6.97 -16.30 -18.27
N GLY A 122 -8.00 -16.84 -17.64
CA GLY A 122 -8.27 -18.28 -17.62
C GLY A 122 -8.66 -18.87 -18.98
N VAL A 123 -9.13 -18.04 -19.92
CA VAL A 123 -9.52 -18.49 -21.28
C VAL A 123 -8.47 -18.15 -22.34
N THR A 124 -7.32 -17.59 -21.98
CA THR A 124 -6.22 -17.30 -22.91
C THR A 124 -5.68 -18.60 -23.54
N GLN A 125 -5.37 -18.56 -24.85
CA GLN A 125 -4.95 -19.74 -25.60
C GLN A 125 -3.51 -19.65 -26.15
N ASN A 126 -2.91 -18.45 -26.09
CA ASN A 126 -1.60 -18.21 -26.68
C ASN A 126 -0.83 -17.11 -25.92
N LEU A 127 0.45 -16.96 -26.27
CA LEU A 127 1.37 -15.98 -25.69
C LEU A 127 0.87 -14.55 -25.83
N THR A 128 0.34 -14.17 -26.99
CA THR A 128 -0.15 -12.80 -27.23
C THR A 128 -1.33 -12.47 -26.33
N GLY A 129 -2.29 -13.40 -26.19
CA GLY A 129 -3.41 -13.25 -25.27
C GLY A 129 -2.93 -13.07 -23.81
N PHE A 130 -1.96 -13.86 -23.38
CA PHE A 130 -1.33 -13.73 -22.07
C PHE A 130 -0.74 -12.34 -21.86
N PHE A 131 0.02 -11.80 -22.82
CA PHE A 131 0.64 -10.48 -22.72
C PHE A 131 -0.41 -9.35 -22.66
N VAL A 132 -1.40 -9.41 -23.53
CA VAL A 132 -2.49 -8.40 -23.58
C VAL A 132 -3.27 -8.37 -22.28
N VAL A 133 -3.70 -9.55 -21.81
CA VAL A 133 -4.47 -9.62 -20.56
C VAL A 133 -3.64 -9.18 -19.35
N ARG A 134 -2.35 -9.52 -19.31
CA ARG A 134 -1.44 -9.06 -18.26
C ARG A 134 -1.28 -7.54 -18.23
N PHE A 135 -1.12 -6.91 -19.37
CA PHE A 135 -1.05 -5.45 -19.47
C PHE A 135 -2.34 -4.79 -18.98
N PHE A 136 -3.50 -5.23 -19.49
CA PHE A 136 -4.79 -4.65 -19.09
C PHE A 136 -5.16 -4.95 -17.63
N LEU A 137 -4.71 -6.07 -17.07
CA LEU A 137 -4.88 -6.34 -15.63
C LEU A 137 -4.12 -5.28 -14.81
N GLY A 138 -2.88 -4.97 -15.20
CA GLY A 138 -2.11 -3.89 -14.56
C GLY A 138 -2.80 -2.54 -14.66
N VAL A 139 -3.33 -2.19 -15.85
CA VAL A 139 -4.12 -0.96 -16.06
C VAL A 139 -5.32 -0.90 -15.12
N ALA A 140 -6.10 -1.98 -15.05
CA ALA A 140 -7.34 -2.02 -14.26
C ALA A 140 -7.09 -1.98 -12.74
N GLU A 141 -5.97 -2.54 -12.25
CA GLU A 141 -5.62 -2.52 -10.82
C GLU A 141 -4.93 -1.23 -10.36
N SER A 142 -4.40 -0.41 -11.27
CA SER A 142 -3.48 0.71 -10.97
C SER A 142 -4.06 1.77 -10.03
N GLY A 143 -5.38 1.98 -10.05
CA GLY A 143 -6.05 3.02 -9.26
C GLY A 143 -6.46 2.60 -7.86
N LEU A 144 -6.38 1.31 -7.50
CA LEU A 144 -6.94 0.83 -6.23
C LEU A 144 -6.13 1.30 -5.02
N PHE A 145 -4.84 0.95 -4.95
CA PHE A 145 -4.04 1.22 -3.76
C PHE A 145 -3.93 2.72 -3.46
N PRO A 146 -3.48 3.58 -4.40
CA PRO A 146 -3.42 5.02 -4.15
C PRO A 146 -4.81 5.61 -3.93
N GLY A 147 -5.83 5.08 -4.58
CA GLY A 147 -7.23 5.47 -4.39
C GLY A 147 -7.73 5.21 -2.98
N VAL A 148 -7.42 4.06 -2.39
CA VAL A 148 -7.78 3.74 -1.00
C VAL A 148 -7.00 4.59 -0.01
N VAL A 149 -5.70 4.83 -0.22
CA VAL A 149 -4.92 5.73 0.64
C VAL A 149 -5.51 7.15 0.64
N TYR A 150 -5.89 7.65 -0.54
CA TYR A 150 -6.59 8.93 -0.65
C TYR A 150 -7.96 8.89 0.05
N TYR A 151 -8.77 7.84 -0.18
CA TYR A 151 -10.07 7.66 0.48
C TYR A 151 -9.97 7.67 2.00
N LEU A 152 -9.03 6.92 2.58
CA LEU A 152 -8.81 6.91 4.03
C LEU A 152 -8.37 8.29 4.54
N SER A 153 -7.68 9.08 3.72
CA SER A 153 -7.27 10.44 4.12
C SER A 153 -8.44 11.41 4.27
N MET A 154 -9.57 11.12 3.66
CA MET A 154 -10.80 11.93 3.77
C MET A 154 -11.67 11.58 4.99
N TRP A 155 -11.32 10.51 5.74
CA TRP A 155 -12.07 10.03 6.88
C TRP A 155 -11.31 10.14 8.21
N TYR A 156 -9.98 10.08 8.17
CA TYR A 156 -9.14 9.95 9.36
C TYR A 156 -8.10 11.05 9.48
N LYS A 157 -7.86 11.48 10.73
CA LYS A 157 -6.76 12.38 11.06
C LYS A 157 -5.41 11.77 10.66
N ARG A 158 -4.41 12.62 10.47
CA ARG A 158 -3.05 12.27 10.08
C ARG A 158 -2.45 11.14 10.94
N ASN A 159 -2.53 11.25 12.26
CA ASN A 159 -1.98 10.26 13.19
C ASN A 159 -2.72 8.91 13.14
N GLU A 160 -3.97 8.90 12.72
CA GLU A 160 -4.82 7.71 12.68
C GLU A 160 -4.70 6.92 11.39
N ARG A 161 -4.20 7.54 10.32
CA ARG A 161 -4.11 6.92 8.98
C ARG A 161 -3.12 5.78 8.93
N GLN A 162 -1.99 5.89 9.65
CA GLN A 162 -0.91 4.93 9.54
C GLN A 162 -1.31 3.52 9.92
N TYR A 163 -1.89 3.34 11.10
CA TYR A 163 -2.34 2.03 11.55
C TYR A 163 -3.32 1.41 10.55
N ARG A 164 -4.24 2.23 10.03
CA ARG A 164 -5.26 1.80 9.07
C ARG A 164 -4.69 1.44 7.71
N ILE A 165 -3.72 2.21 7.21
CA ILE A 165 -2.99 1.87 5.97
C ILE A 165 -2.18 0.58 6.17
N SER A 166 -1.54 0.40 7.31
CA SER A 166 -0.78 -0.81 7.60
C SER A 166 -1.70 -2.03 7.77
N LEU A 167 -2.86 -1.87 8.42
CA LEU A 167 -3.88 -2.92 8.53
C LEU A 167 -4.43 -3.31 7.15
N PHE A 168 -4.76 -2.32 6.33
CA PHE A 168 -5.17 -2.53 4.95
C PHE A 168 -4.07 -3.26 4.15
N PHE A 169 -2.80 -2.84 4.27
CA PHE A 169 -1.69 -3.50 3.60
C PHE A 169 -1.42 -4.92 4.10
N SER A 170 -1.74 -5.26 5.36
CA SER A 170 -1.59 -6.63 5.87
C SER A 170 -2.41 -7.66 5.07
N CYS A 171 -3.46 -7.21 4.37
CA CYS A 171 -4.21 -8.04 3.45
C CYS A 171 -3.39 -8.54 2.26
N ALA A 172 -2.26 -7.89 1.91
CA ALA A 172 -1.36 -8.37 0.87
C ALA A 172 -0.69 -9.70 1.26
N SER A 173 -0.18 -9.79 2.49
CA SER A 173 0.39 -11.05 2.99
C SER A 173 -0.69 -12.11 3.25
N LEU A 174 -1.85 -11.68 3.73
CA LEU A 174 -3.01 -12.55 3.92
C LEU A 174 -3.49 -13.15 2.59
N ALA A 175 -3.52 -12.36 1.51
CA ALA A 175 -3.83 -12.82 0.17
C ALA A 175 -2.85 -13.90 -0.31
N GLY A 176 -1.55 -13.77 0.00
CA GLY A 176 -0.56 -14.80 -0.30
C GLY A 176 -0.86 -16.14 0.38
N ALA A 177 -1.31 -16.11 1.65
CA ALA A 177 -1.73 -17.31 2.36
C ALA A 177 -3.00 -17.94 1.75
N PHE A 178 -4.03 -17.12 1.51
CA PHE A 178 -5.28 -17.60 0.88
C PHE A 178 -5.06 -18.09 -0.54
N GLY A 179 -4.21 -17.43 -1.34
CA GLY A 179 -3.88 -17.84 -2.71
C GLY A 179 -3.29 -19.24 -2.78
N GLY A 180 -2.45 -19.61 -1.82
CA GLY A 180 -1.93 -20.97 -1.73
C GLY A 180 -3.01 -22.02 -1.46
N ILE A 181 -3.94 -21.73 -0.52
CA ILE A 181 -5.06 -22.62 -0.18
C ILE A 181 -6.01 -22.78 -1.38
N LEU A 182 -6.42 -21.64 -1.97
CA LEU A 182 -7.37 -21.64 -3.09
C LEU A 182 -6.77 -22.33 -4.31
N ALA A 183 -5.52 -22.03 -4.67
CA ALA A 183 -4.85 -22.66 -5.80
C ALA A 183 -4.74 -24.18 -5.60
N TYR A 184 -4.40 -24.64 -4.39
CA TYR A 184 -4.38 -26.06 -4.05
C TYR A 184 -5.75 -26.71 -4.25
N GLY A 185 -6.82 -26.11 -3.69
CA GLY A 185 -8.18 -26.64 -3.83
C GLY A 185 -8.67 -26.66 -5.29
N ILE A 186 -8.43 -25.57 -6.01
CA ILE A 186 -8.87 -25.40 -7.41
C ILE A 186 -8.08 -26.30 -8.37
N ALA A 187 -6.80 -26.59 -8.09
CA ALA A 187 -5.98 -27.47 -8.93
C ALA A 187 -6.59 -28.89 -9.11
N HIS A 188 -7.43 -29.33 -8.17
CA HIS A 188 -8.15 -30.59 -8.28
C HIS A 188 -9.23 -30.55 -9.38
N MET A 189 -9.60 -29.41 -9.91
CA MET A 189 -10.54 -29.26 -11.03
C MET A 189 -9.89 -29.52 -12.41
N ARG A 190 -8.68 -30.05 -12.45
CA ARG A 190 -8.01 -30.44 -13.72
C ARG A 190 -8.92 -31.31 -14.54
N ASN A 191 -9.04 -31.01 -15.84
CA ASN A 191 -9.90 -31.67 -16.84
C ASN A 191 -11.42 -31.45 -16.66
N VAL A 192 -11.89 -30.68 -15.68
CA VAL A 192 -13.28 -30.27 -15.62
C VAL A 192 -13.55 -29.32 -16.79
N GLY A 193 -14.58 -29.62 -17.59
CA GLY A 193 -14.91 -28.85 -18.80
C GLY A 193 -13.81 -28.84 -19.87
N GLY A 194 -12.83 -29.74 -19.80
CA GLY A 194 -11.69 -29.81 -20.73
C GLY A 194 -10.59 -28.78 -20.45
N TYR A 195 -10.67 -28.04 -19.35
CA TYR A 195 -9.68 -27.05 -18.99
C TYR A 195 -8.59 -27.56 -18.04
N ALA A 196 -7.36 -27.06 -18.21
CA ALA A 196 -6.26 -27.29 -17.27
C ALA A 196 -6.54 -26.62 -15.91
N GLY A 197 -5.98 -27.17 -14.81
CA GLY A 197 -6.23 -26.67 -13.46
C GLY A 197 -5.88 -25.18 -13.26
N TRP A 198 -4.80 -24.70 -13.89
CA TRP A 198 -4.40 -23.29 -13.80
C TRP A 198 -5.44 -22.31 -14.36
N ARG A 199 -6.26 -22.72 -15.34
CA ARG A 199 -7.33 -21.89 -15.92
C ARG A 199 -8.43 -21.62 -14.91
N TRP A 200 -8.78 -22.65 -14.13
CA TRP A 200 -9.79 -22.55 -13.10
C TRP A 200 -9.39 -21.59 -11.97
N ILE A 201 -8.09 -21.45 -11.67
CA ILE A 201 -7.61 -20.46 -10.69
C ILE A 201 -8.09 -19.08 -11.10
N PHE A 202 -7.82 -18.65 -12.35
CA PHE A 202 -8.22 -17.32 -12.83
C PHE A 202 -9.74 -17.18 -13.03
N ILE A 203 -10.41 -18.21 -13.52
CA ILE A 203 -11.86 -18.16 -13.78
C ILE A 203 -12.61 -18.00 -12.46
N LEU A 204 -12.35 -18.85 -11.47
CA LEU A 204 -13.11 -18.83 -10.21
C LEU A 204 -12.80 -17.61 -9.37
N GLU A 205 -11.54 -17.22 -9.25
CA GLU A 205 -11.15 -16.05 -8.46
C GLU A 205 -11.56 -14.74 -9.16
N GLY A 206 -11.48 -14.69 -10.50
CA GLY A 206 -11.99 -13.56 -11.26
C GLY A 206 -13.52 -13.40 -11.13
N ILE A 207 -14.29 -14.49 -11.20
CA ILE A 207 -15.74 -14.48 -10.96
C ILE A 207 -16.05 -14.04 -9.51
N LEU A 208 -15.32 -14.54 -8.52
CA LEU A 208 -15.46 -14.09 -7.13
C LEU A 208 -15.21 -12.59 -7.01
N THR A 209 -14.19 -12.09 -7.68
CA THR A 209 -13.86 -10.65 -7.73
C THR A 209 -15.00 -9.85 -8.36
N ILE A 210 -15.60 -10.32 -9.45
CA ILE A 210 -16.77 -9.68 -10.10
C ILE A 210 -17.97 -9.62 -9.13
N ILE A 211 -18.26 -10.71 -8.42
CA ILE A 211 -19.36 -10.77 -7.45
C ILE A 211 -19.12 -9.76 -6.33
N ILE A 212 -17.93 -9.76 -5.74
CA ILE A 212 -17.58 -8.83 -4.65
C ILE A 212 -17.55 -7.39 -5.13
N ALA A 213 -17.06 -7.12 -6.35
CA ALA A 213 -17.11 -5.79 -6.95
C ALA A 213 -18.55 -5.29 -7.09
N THR A 214 -19.46 -6.13 -7.57
CA THR A 214 -20.88 -5.79 -7.70
C THR A 214 -21.50 -5.46 -6.34
N ILE A 215 -21.22 -6.27 -5.32
CA ILE A 215 -21.71 -6.06 -3.96
C ILE A 215 -21.10 -4.77 -3.35
N SER A 216 -19.86 -4.44 -3.70
CA SER A 216 -19.14 -3.29 -3.15
C SER A 216 -19.74 -1.93 -3.47
N TYR A 217 -20.57 -1.80 -4.51
CA TYR A 217 -21.35 -0.57 -4.78
C TYR A 217 -22.31 -0.19 -3.62
N TRP A 218 -22.70 -1.16 -2.80
CA TRP A 218 -23.54 -0.93 -1.62
C TRP A 218 -22.74 -0.75 -0.34
N PHE A 219 -21.53 -1.32 -0.26
CA PHE A 219 -20.71 -1.30 0.95
C PHE A 219 -19.67 -0.17 0.99
N ILE A 220 -19.13 0.26 -0.16
CA ILE A 220 -18.20 1.38 -0.19
C ILE A 220 -18.98 2.67 0.09
N SER A 221 -18.60 3.34 1.18
CA SER A 221 -19.15 4.63 1.55
C SER A 221 -18.56 5.74 0.70
N ASN A 222 -19.34 6.79 0.47
CA ASN A 222 -18.85 8.00 -0.18
C ASN A 222 -18.07 8.87 0.81
N TYR A 223 -17.83 10.12 0.54
CA TYR A 223 -17.17 11.07 1.44
C TYR A 223 -18.04 11.41 2.68
N PRO A 224 -17.44 11.83 3.80
CA PRO A 224 -18.16 12.09 5.06
C PRO A 224 -19.37 13.03 4.95
N ASP A 225 -19.30 14.01 4.04
CA ASP A 225 -20.35 15.02 3.80
C ASP A 225 -21.62 14.45 3.18
N THR A 226 -21.52 13.36 2.41
CA THR A 226 -22.60 12.82 1.59
C THR A 226 -23.19 11.50 2.11
N VAL A 227 -22.59 10.90 3.15
CA VAL A 227 -23.07 9.61 3.67
C VAL A 227 -24.33 9.78 4.52
N THR A 228 -25.27 8.83 4.38
CA THR A 228 -26.57 8.85 5.04
C THR A 228 -26.62 8.11 6.38
N TRP A 229 -25.63 7.27 6.68
CA TRP A 229 -25.58 6.46 7.89
C TRP A 229 -24.97 7.17 9.11
N LEU A 230 -24.43 8.37 8.92
CA LEU A 230 -23.99 9.29 9.97
C LEU A 230 -25.09 10.32 10.26
N SER A 231 -25.27 10.69 11.51
CA SER A 231 -26.12 11.83 11.87
C SER A 231 -25.48 13.14 11.34
N LYS A 232 -26.28 14.20 11.32
CA LYS A 232 -25.79 15.51 10.88
C LYS A 232 -24.66 16.00 11.79
N GLU A 233 -24.83 15.82 13.10
CA GLU A 233 -23.87 16.22 14.11
C GLU A 233 -22.56 15.42 13.99
N GLU A 234 -22.65 14.10 13.72
CA GLU A 234 -21.47 13.26 13.51
C GLU A 234 -20.68 13.66 12.26
N ARG A 235 -21.38 14.03 11.17
CA ARG A 235 -20.74 14.52 9.93
C ARG A 235 -20.01 15.83 10.17
N GLU A 236 -20.67 16.80 10.81
CA GLU A 236 -20.08 18.10 11.17
C GLU A 236 -18.90 17.92 12.10
N PHE A 237 -19.02 17.03 13.09
CA PHE A 237 -17.91 16.69 13.98
C PHE A 237 -16.72 16.10 13.24
N ILE A 238 -16.92 15.15 12.31
CA ILE A 238 -15.85 14.58 11.49
C ILE A 238 -15.20 15.68 10.64
N GLN A 239 -15.97 16.54 10.01
CA GLN A 239 -15.43 17.62 9.18
C GLN A 239 -14.64 18.62 10.02
N ALA A 240 -15.19 19.07 11.14
CA ALA A 240 -14.49 19.98 12.07
C ALA A 240 -13.18 19.36 12.59
N ARG A 241 -13.22 18.07 12.95
CA ARG A 241 -12.07 17.30 13.41
C ARG A 241 -10.99 17.15 12.34
N LEU A 242 -11.36 16.89 11.09
CA LEU A 242 -10.43 16.82 9.96
C LEU A 242 -9.86 18.19 9.63
N LYS A 243 -10.68 19.26 9.68
CA LYS A 243 -10.26 20.64 9.46
C LYS A 243 -9.27 21.11 10.54
N ALA A 244 -9.50 20.73 11.80
CA ALA A 244 -8.61 21.07 12.91
C ALA A 244 -7.26 20.34 12.88
N ASP A 245 -7.22 19.09 12.34
CA ASP A 245 -5.99 18.30 12.17
C ASP A 245 -5.30 18.57 10.84
N SER A 246 -6.06 19.11 9.89
CA SER A 246 -5.63 19.25 8.52
C SER A 246 -4.83 20.54 8.37
N ASP A 247 -3.60 20.38 8.04
CA ASP A 247 -2.75 21.33 7.35
C ASP A 247 -3.26 21.63 5.92
N ALA A 248 -4.40 21.06 5.53
CA ALA A 248 -5.04 21.22 4.25
C ALA A 248 -6.53 21.50 4.47
N THR A 249 -7.00 22.67 4.13
CA THR A 249 -8.43 22.96 4.03
C THR A 249 -9.00 22.13 2.86
N ASN A 250 -10.23 21.61 3.00
CA ASN A 250 -10.92 20.91 1.90
C ASN A 250 -11.10 21.79 0.65
N GLU A 251 -10.80 23.06 0.78
CA GLU A 251 -10.87 24.13 -0.24
C GLU A 251 -9.52 24.41 -0.93
N GLU A 252 -8.44 23.68 -0.58
CA GLU A 252 -7.15 23.87 -1.27
C GLU A 252 -7.28 23.53 -2.75
N ALA A 253 -7.36 24.57 -3.58
CA ALA A 253 -7.39 24.42 -5.01
C ALA A 253 -6.10 23.74 -5.50
N PHE A 254 -6.22 22.90 -6.52
CA PHE A 254 -5.06 22.27 -7.15
C PHE A 254 -4.05 23.34 -7.61
N SER A 255 -2.80 23.18 -7.24
CA SER A 255 -1.73 24.12 -7.54
C SER A 255 -0.53 23.45 -8.20
N TRP A 256 -0.20 23.84 -9.42
CA TRP A 256 1.00 23.39 -10.11
C TRP A 256 2.29 23.81 -9.39
N SER A 257 2.27 24.92 -8.64
CA SER A 257 3.41 25.32 -7.82
C SER A 257 3.71 24.32 -6.71
N GLU A 258 2.68 23.74 -6.06
CA GLU A 258 2.84 22.72 -5.05
C GLU A 258 3.29 21.37 -5.64
N VAL A 259 2.90 21.06 -6.87
CA VAL A 259 3.46 19.91 -7.60
C VAL A 259 4.96 20.07 -7.83
N LEU A 260 5.40 21.27 -8.24
CA LEU A 260 6.83 21.57 -8.43
C LEU A 260 7.60 21.56 -7.09
N VAL A 261 6.99 22.05 -6.02
CA VAL A 261 7.57 21.98 -4.67
C VAL A 261 7.75 20.53 -4.25
N ALA A 262 6.75 19.66 -4.47
CA ALA A 262 6.85 18.24 -4.20
C ALA A 262 7.96 17.57 -5.03
N ALA A 263 8.03 17.87 -6.33
CA ALA A 263 9.04 17.30 -7.23
C ALA A 263 10.48 17.75 -6.91
N LYS A 264 10.65 18.89 -6.24
CA LYS A 264 11.97 19.42 -5.79
C LYS A 264 12.34 19.00 -4.37
N ASP A 265 11.38 18.46 -3.59
CA ASP A 265 11.65 18.08 -2.20
C ASP A 265 12.40 16.74 -2.13
N ILE A 266 13.65 16.77 -1.70
CA ILE A 266 14.52 15.58 -1.57
C ILE A 266 13.90 14.50 -0.67
N LYS A 267 13.09 14.88 0.32
CA LYS A 267 12.43 13.92 1.21
C LYS A 267 11.45 13.04 0.44
N ILE A 268 10.70 13.63 -0.50
CA ILE A 268 9.76 12.90 -1.36
C ILE A 268 10.51 11.88 -2.24
N TRP A 269 11.65 12.26 -2.80
CA TRP A 269 12.51 11.33 -3.56
C TRP A 269 13.05 10.20 -2.69
N LEU A 270 13.43 10.48 -1.45
CA LEU A 270 13.91 9.45 -0.52
C LEU A 270 12.77 8.52 -0.08
N TYR A 271 11.54 9.01 0.13
CA TYR A 271 10.37 8.15 0.35
C TYR A 271 10.09 7.26 -0.87
N ALA A 272 10.16 7.82 -2.07
CA ALA A 272 9.98 7.06 -3.30
C ALA A 272 11.07 5.99 -3.48
N LEU A 273 12.33 6.33 -3.21
CA LEU A 273 13.45 5.41 -3.28
C LEU A 273 13.36 4.33 -2.19
N ALA A 274 12.92 4.68 -0.98
CA ALA A 274 12.69 3.70 0.08
C ALA A 274 11.63 2.66 -0.33
N PHE A 275 10.56 3.08 -0.99
CA PHE A 275 9.59 2.13 -1.52
C PHE A 275 10.11 1.36 -2.74
N HIS A 276 10.88 1.99 -3.63
CA HIS A 276 11.53 1.32 -4.75
C HIS A 276 12.40 0.15 -4.29
N THR A 277 13.19 0.38 -3.24
CA THR A 277 14.09 -0.64 -2.68
C THR A 277 13.34 -1.78 -1.98
N MET A 278 12.13 -1.54 -1.51
CA MET A 278 11.28 -2.57 -0.91
C MET A 278 10.36 -3.27 -1.91
N SER A 279 9.99 -2.59 -3.00
CA SER A 279 9.10 -3.12 -4.03
C SER A 279 9.71 -4.32 -4.76
N LEU A 280 11.00 -4.28 -5.08
CA LEU A 280 11.69 -5.41 -5.72
C LEU A 280 11.61 -6.69 -4.86
N PRO A 281 12.07 -6.73 -3.59
CA PRO A 281 11.99 -7.94 -2.79
C PRO A 281 10.53 -8.36 -2.48
N LEU A 282 9.61 -7.41 -2.33
CA LEU A 282 8.17 -7.71 -2.11
C LEU A 282 7.60 -8.50 -3.28
N TYR A 283 7.70 -7.96 -4.48
CA TYR A 283 7.07 -8.58 -5.64
C TYR A 283 7.84 -9.82 -6.15
N THR A 284 9.15 -9.86 -5.99
CA THR A 284 9.90 -11.08 -6.28
C THR A 284 9.50 -12.22 -5.33
N LEU A 285 9.35 -11.94 -4.04
CA LEU A 285 8.89 -12.96 -3.10
C LEU A 285 7.47 -13.42 -3.46
N SER A 286 6.51 -12.49 -3.66
CA SER A 286 5.12 -12.86 -3.93
C SER A 286 4.92 -13.60 -5.24
N LEU A 287 5.68 -13.26 -6.29
CA LEU A 287 5.54 -13.86 -7.63
C LEU A 287 6.35 -15.15 -7.82
N PHE A 288 7.36 -15.39 -7.00
CA PHE A 288 8.25 -16.53 -7.20
C PHE A 288 8.29 -17.51 -6.02
N LEU A 289 7.71 -17.18 -4.85
CA LEU A 289 7.75 -18.07 -3.68
C LEU A 289 7.23 -19.49 -3.99
N PRO A 290 6.08 -19.71 -4.67
CA PRO A 290 5.63 -21.04 -5.01
C PRO A 290 6.65 -21.78 -5.91
N THR A 291 7.28 -21.09 -6.85
CA THR A 291 8.30 -21.65 -7.74
C THR A 291 9.59 -21.99 -6.96
N ILE A 292 10.04 -21.10 -6.07
CA ILE A 292 11.23 -21.32 -5.23
C ILE A 292 11.03 -22.57 -4.38
N ILE A 293 9.85 -22.74 -3.75
CA ILE A 293 9.54 -23.91 -2.92
C ILE A 293 9.47 -25.18 -3.79
N LYS A 294 8.85 -25.11 -4.97
CA LYS A 294 8.81 -26.24 -5.91
C LYS A 294 10.21 -26.69 -6.31
N ASP A 295 11.10 -25.75 -6.57
CA ASP A 295 12.47 -26.04 -7.00
C ASP A 295 13.36 -26.57 -5.85
N MET A 296 12.90 -26.49 -4.59
CA MET A 296 13.49 -27.20 -3.46
C MET A 296 13.19 -28.71 -3.47
N GLY A 297 12.35 -29.19 -4.40
CA GLY A 297 12.02 -30.61 -4.56
C GLY A 297 10.61 -30.99 -4.12
N TYR A 298 9.75 -30.04 -3.78
CA TYR A 298 8.36 -30.30 -3.43
C TYR A 298 7.47 -30.39 -4.69
N THR A 299 6.36 -31.10 -4.58
CA THR A 299 5.34 -31.13 -5.64
C THR A 299 4.63 -29.79 -5.78
N ALA A 300 3.91 -29.55 -6.88
CA ALA A 300 3.13 -28.32 -7.06
C ALA A 300 2.14 -28.12 -5.91
N ALA A 301 1.37 -29.15 -5.55
CA ALA A 301 0.41 -29.12 -4.47
C ALA A 301 1.06 -28.80 -3.11
N GLN A 302 2.17 -29.46 -2.78
CA GLN A 302 2.93 -29.16 -1.55
C GLN A 302 3.46 -27.74 -1.56
N SER A 303 3.95 -27.25 -2.71
CA SER A 303 4.51 -25.90 -2.83
C SER A 303 3.46 -24.84 -2.59
N GLN A 304 2.23 -25.01 -3.07
CA GLN A 304 1.11 -24.13 -2.79
C GLN A 304 0.79 -24.08 -1.30
N LEU A 305 0.68 -25.24 -0.64
CA LEU A 305 0.42 -25.30 0.80
C LEU A 305 1.58 -24.73 1.65
N LEU A 306 2.82 -24.95 1.24
CA LEU A 306 4.00 -24.45 1.96
C LEU A 306 4.20 -22.93 1.80
N THR A 307 3.48 -22.24 0.92
CA THR A 307 3.46 -20.76 0.92
C THR A 307 2.65 -20.18 2.06
N ILE A 308 1.70 -20.93 2.63
CA ILE A 308 0.77 -20.45 3.65
C ILE A 308 1.48 -20.04 4.94
N PRO A 309 2.32 -20.88 5.58
CA PRO A 309 2.94 -20.53 6.86
C PRO A 309 3.80 -19.26 6.84
N PRO A 310 4.70 -19.04 5.85
CA PRO A 310 5.46 -17.79 5.77
C PRO A 310 4.58 -16.55 5.66
N TYR A 311 3.52 -16.60 4.86
CA TYR A 311 2.59 -15.47 4.70
C TYR A 311 1.70 -15.25 5.92
N ALA A 312 1.23 -16.30 6.57
CA ALA A 312 0.45 -16.18 7.79
C ALA A 312 1.25 -15.51 8.93
N VAL A 313 2.50 -15.95 9.12
CA VAL A 313 3.40 -15.33 10.08
C VAL A 313 3.72 -13.89 9.68
N ALA A 314 3.98 -13.61 8.40
CA ALA A 314 4.20 -12.24 7.91
C ALA A 314 3.01 -11.33 8.19
N THR A 315 1.77 -11.82 8.04
CA THR A 315 0.55 -11.06 8.36
C THR A 315 0.49 -10.67 9.84
N MET A 316 0.73 -11.63 10.73
CA MET A 316 0.75 -11.37 12.18
C MET A 316 1.84 -10.34 12.55
N PHE A 317 3.04 -10.48 11.99
CA PHE A 317 4.12 -9.54 12.24
C PHE A 317 3.88 -8.17 11.62
N THR A 318 3.20 -8.08 10.47
CA THR A 318 2.83 -6.80 9.87
C THR A 318 1.90 -6.00 10.80
N ILE A 319 0.88 -6.65 11.36
CA ILE A 319 -0.03 -6.02 12.31
C ILE A 319 0.70 -5.65 13.61
N PHE A 320 1.52 -6.56 14.14
CA PHE A 320 2.29 -6.33 15.36
C PHE A 320 3.22 -5.11 15.24
N TRP A 321 4.02 -5.03 14.16
CA TRP A 321 4.94 -3.91 13.95
C TRP A 321 4.24 -2.61 13.58
N ALA A 322 3.06 -2.68 12.96
CA ALA A 322 2.22 -1.49 12.73
C ALA A 322 1.80 -0.86 14.06
N ILE A 323 1.28 -1.67 15.00
CA ILE A 323 0.88 -1.22 16.33
C ILE A 323 2.09 -0.70 17.13
N ALA A 324 3.20 -1.42 17.11
CA ALA A 324 4.42 -1.01 17.81
C ALA A 324 4.97 0.32 17.27
N SER A 325 5.03 0.46 15.94
CA SER A 325 5.52 1.68 15.29
C SER A 325 4.65 2.91 15.60
N GLU A 326 3.33 2.73 15.67
CA GLU A 326 2.41 3.80 16.08
C GLU A 326 2.64 4.20 17.53
N ARG A 327 2.74 3.22 18.43
CA ARG A 327 2.91 3.47 19.87
C ARG A 327 4.22 4.17 20.22
N TYR A 328 5.32 3.79 19.58
CA TYR A 328 6.65 4.33 19.89
C TYR A 328 7.06 5.49 18.99
N ALA A 329 6.34 5.78 17.91
CA ALA A 329 6.61 6.84 16.92
C ALA A 329 8.06 6.85 16.38
N ARG A 330 8.75 5.69 16.32
CA ARG A 330 10.13 5.51 15.84
C ARG A 330 10.17 4.71 14.55
N ARG A 331 9.72 5.30 13.45
CA ARG A 331 9.47 4.58 12.20
C ARG A 331 10.71 4.03 11.53
N ALA A 332 11.73 4.86 11.38
CA ALA A 332 12.99 4.43 10.77
C ALA A 332 13.60 3.23 11.48
N PHE A 333 13.55 3.21 12.82
CA PHE A 333 14.05 2.07 13.61
C PHE A 333 13.34 0.76 13.24
N PHE A 334 12.00 0.78 13.18
CA PHE A 334 11.24 -0.42 12.86
C PHE A 334 11.44 -0.87 11.41
N ILE A 335 11.56 0.07 10.46
CA ILE A 335 11.85 -0.27 9.05
C ILE A 335 13.24 -0.91 8.95
N ILE A 336 14.27 -0.35 9.59
CA ILE A 336 15.63 -0.90 9.59
C ILE A 336 15.64 -2.28 10.24
N PHE A 337 14.97 -2.45 11.38
CA PHE A 337 14.90 -3.73 12.08
C PHE A 337 14.24 -4.82 11.22
N THR A 338 13.07 -4.54 10.63
CA THR A 338 12.35 -5.50 9.80
C THR A 338 13.09 -5.77 8.49
N SER A 339 13.72 -4.77 7.87
CA SER A 339 14.60 -4.97 6.70
C SER A 339 15.80 -5.85 7.03
N SER A 340 16.36 -5.73 8.24
CA SER A 340 17.46 -6.60 8.70
C SER A 340 17.03 -8.07 8.85
N LEU A 341 15.78 -8.33 9.29
CA LEU A 341 15.23 -9.68 9.30
C LEU A 341 15.12 -10.25 7.88
N ALA A 342 14.67 -9.44 6.90
CA ALA A 342 14.61 -9.87 5.51
C ALA A 342 16.02 -10.16 4.94
N ILE A 343 17.02 -9.35 5.28
CA ILE A 343 18.43 -9.57 4.90
C ILE A 343 18.91 -10.95 5.39
N ILE A 344 18.63 -11.30 6.66
CA ILE A 344 18.97 -12.62 7.21
C ILE A 344 18.30 -13.73 6.37
N GLY A 345 17.04 -13.56 5.99
CA GLY A 345 16.33 -14.52 5.12
C GLY A 345 17.04 -14.74 3.79
N TYR A 346 17.43 -13.67 3.09
CA TYR A 346 18.13 -13.79 1.81
C TYR A 346 19.58 -14.29 1.96
N ILE A 347 20.26 -14.01 3.05
CA ILE A 347 21.57 -14.61 3.36
C ILE A 347 21.42 -16.14 3.51
N ILE A 348 20.41 -16.62 4.23
CA ILE A 348 20.13 -18.06 4.37
C ILE A 348 19.86 -18.71 3.01
N LEU A 349 19.03 -18.06 2.16
CA LEU A 349 18.72 -18.56 0.82
C LEU A 349 19.95 -18.63 -0.08
N LEU A 350 20.84 -17.64 -0.03
CA LEU A 350 22.09 -17.61 -0.80
C LEU A 350 23.15 -18.59 -0.27
N ALA A 351 23.23 -18.74 1.05
CA ALA A 351 24.21 -19.62 1.71
C ALA A 351 23.93 -21.10 1.43
N ASN A 352 22.66 -21.50 1.24
CA ASN A 352 22.31 -22.87 0.90
C ASN A 352 22.68 -23.19 -0.55
N LYS A 353 23.83 -23.86 -0.70
CA LYS A 353 24.35 -24.26 -2.03
C LYS A 353 23.54 -25.35 -2.71
N ASN A 354 22.80 -26.15 -1.94
CA ASN A 354 21.98 -27.24 -2.47
C ASN A 354 20.56 -27.23 -1.85
N PRO A 355 19.66 -26.38 -2.38
CA PRO A 355 18.30 -26.27 -1.86
C PRO A 355 17.50 -27.59 -1.89
N LYS A 356 17.80 -28.48 -2.85
CA LYS A 356 17.15 -29.79 -2.94
C LYS A 356 17.58 -30.78 -1.86
N ALA A 357 18.85 -30.72 -1.46
CA ALA A 357 19.37 -31.58 -0.38
C ALA A 357 18.95 -31.07 1.01
N HIS A 358 18.87 -29.75 1.16
CA HIS A 358 18.56 -29.10 2.44
C HIS A 358 17.36 -28.13 2.29
N PRO A 359 16.16 -28.63 1.90
CA PRO A 359 15.01 -27.77 1.62
C PRO A 359 14.55 -26.98 2.86
N GLY A 360 14.64 -27.57 4.06
CA GLY A 360 14.27 -26.90 5.32
C GLY A 360 15.07 -25.64 5.60
N VAL A 361 16.35 -25.60 5.25
CA VAL A 361 17.21 -24.41 5.42
C VAL A 361 16.69 -23.24 4.55
N SER A 362 16.47 -23.50 3.25
CA SER A 362 15.91 -22.51 2.34
C SER A 362 14.49 -22.11 2.76
N TYR A 363 13.70 -23.04 3.25
CA TYR A 363 12.33 -22.76 3.70
C TYR A 363 12.32 -21.82 4.91
N VAL A 364 13.21 -22.00 5.90
CA VAL A 364 13.40 -21.05 7.00
C VAL A 364 13.80 -19.66 6.46
N GLY A 365 14.66 -19.60 5.45
CA GLY A 365 15.02 -18.34 4.78
C GLY A 365 13.80 -17.58 4.24
N THR A 366 12.79 -18.31 3.70
CA THR A 366 11.55 -17.68 3.20
C THR A 366 10.72 -17.04 4.31
N PHE A 367 10.70 -17.63 5.53
CA PHE A 367 10.03 -17.02 6.69
C PHE A 367 10.67 -15.69 7.07
N PHE A 368 11.99 -15.67 7.24
CA PHE A 368 12.70 -14.43 7.57
C PHE A 368 12.50 -13.37 6.50
N ALA A 369 12.55 -13.74 5.21
CA ALA A 369 12.29 -12.83 4.11
C ALA A 369 10.87 -12.25 4.19
N ALA A 370 9.84 -13.09 4.34
CA ALA A 370 8.45 -12.63 4.41
C ALA A 370 8.16 -11.76 5.63
N VAL A 371 8.59 -12.20 6.83
CA VAL A 371 8.42 -11.49 8.11
C VAL A 371 9.14 -10.14 8.11
N GLY A 372 10.21 -10.00 7.34
CA GLY A 372 10.94 -8.74 7.20
C GLY A 372 10.32 -7.82 6.15
N ILE A 373 10.01 -8.32 4.96
CA ILE A 373 9.56 -7.51 3.82
C ILE A 373 8.18 -6.89 4.05
N TYR A 374 7.16 -7.69 4.39
CA TYR A 374 5.78 -7.21 4.46
C TYR A 374 5.57 -6.09 5.50
N PRO A 375 6.08 -6.20 6.75
CA PRO A 375 6.02 -5.10 7.70
C PRO A 375 6.79 -3.86 7.24
N SER A 376 8.00 -4.03 6.69
CA SER A 376 8.81 -2.91 6.17
C SER A 376 8.05 -2.12 5.12
N VAL A 377 7.42 -2.80 4.17
CA VAL A 377 6.64 -2.14 3.10
C VAL A 377 5.46 -1.36 3.68
N ALA A 378 4.72 -1.94 4.62
CA ALA A 378 3.60 -1.26 5.29
C ALA A 378 4.04 0.05 5.97
N LEU A 379 5.19 0.01 6.66
CA LEU A 379 5.75 1.16 7.35
C LEU A 379 6.29 2.21 6.37
N VAL A 380 6.99 1.80 5.31
CA VAL A 380 7.53 2.70 4.28
C VAL A 380 6.40 3.42 3.53
N LEU A 381 5.33 2.71 3.15
CA LEU A 381 4.19 3.29 2.44
C LEU A 381 3.40 4.30 3.29
N SER A 382 3.31 4.05 4.59
CA SER A 382 2.59 4.94 5.49
C SER A 382 3.38 6.17 5.95
N TRP A 383 4.71 6.17 5.78
CA TRP A 383 5.59 7.20 6.34
C TRP A 383 5.40 8.60 5.73
N PRO A 384 5.31 8.81 4.40
CA PRO A 384 5.07 10.13 3.84
C PRO A 384 3.69 10.69 4.16
N ALA A 385 2.68 9.85 4.34
CA ALA A 385 1.31 10.27 4.68
C ALA A 385 1.23 11.10 5.98
N ILE A 386 2.25 11.01 6.84
CA ILE A 386 2.33 11.70 8.12
C ILE A 386 3.26 12.91 8.05
N ASN A 387 4.27 12.86 7.20
CA ASN A 387 5.34 13.84 7.15
C ASN A 387 5.17 14.89 6.04
N VAL A 388 4.34 14.64 5.05
CA VAL A 388 4.07 15.60 3.96
C VAL A 388 2.79 16.35 4.23
N SER A 389 2.85 17.67 4.22
CA SER A 389 1.75 18.60 4.39
C SER A 389 1.23 19.15 3.05
N GLY A 390 -0.01 19.68 3.06
CA GLY A 390 -0.70 20.20 1.88
C GLY A 390 -1.35 19.10 1.04
N GLN A 391 -2.57 19.31 0.53
CA GLN A 391 -3.29 18.28 -0.24
C GLN A 391 -2.58 17.96 -1.55
N THR A 392 -2.22 18.99 -2.31
CA THR A 392 -1.57 18.83 -3.62
C THR A 392 -0.17 18.23 -3.47
N LYS A 393 0.65 18.75 -2.53
CA LYS A 393 2.00 18.22 -2.25
C LYS A 393 1.95 16.76 -1.80
N ARG A 394 1.04 16.41 -0.92
CA ARG A 394 0.87 15.03 -0.40
C ARG A 394 0.41 14.07 -1.49
N ALA A 395 -0.59 14.47 -2.30
CA ALA A 395 -1.07 13.63 -3.40
C ALA A 395 0.04 13.38 -4.43
N THR A 396 0.82 14.42 -4.77
CA THR A 396 1.96 14.31 -5.68
C THR A 396 3.06 13.42 -5.08
N GLY A 397 3.40 13.61 -3.80
CA GLY A 397 4.41 12.82 -3.12
C GLY A 397 4.05 11.34 -3.03
N ASN A 398 2.79 11.01 -2.71
CA ASN A 398 2.31 9.64 -2.70
C ASN A 398 2.32 9.02 -4.11
N ALA A 399 1.89 9.76 -5.14
CA ALA A 399 1.95 9.28 -6.52
C ALA A 399 3.40 9.01 -6.95
N MET A 400 4.33 9.92 -6.65
CA MET A 400 5.75 9.70 -6.93
C MET A 400 6.29 8.49 -6.17
N GLN A 401 5.94 8.31 -4.90
CA GLN A 401 6.36 7.16 -4.10
C GLN A 401 5.92 5.85 -4.74
N ILE A 402 4.65 5.75 -5.12
CA ILE A 402 4.09 4.50 -5.63
C ILE A 402 4.59 4.21 -7.04
N SER A 403 4.56 5.21 -7.95
CA SER A 403 4.99 5.02 -9.34
C SER A 403 6.48 4.69 -9.44
N ILE A 404 7.36 5.47 -8.77
CA ILE A 404 8.80 5.20 -8.75
C ILE A 404 9.08 3.88 -8.01
N GLY A 405 8.34 3.62 -6.92
CA GLY A 405 8.45 2.39 -6.18
C GLY A 405 8.18 1.15 -7.04
N ASN A 406 7.10 1.14 -7.80
CA ASN A 406 6.72 0.01 -8.64
C ASN A 406 7.70 -0.25 -9.81
N LEU A 407 8.56 0.70 -10.17
CA LEU A 407 9.68 0.42 -11.10
C LEU A 407 10.66 -0.61 -10.52
N GLY A 408 10.80 -0.71 -9.20
CA GLY A 408 11.54 -1.79 -8.55
C GLY A 408 10.95 -3.17 -8.83
N ALA A 409 9.62 -3.28 -8.90
CA ALA A 409 8.94 -4.50 -9.28
C ALA A 409 9.18 -4.87 -10.75
N VAL A 410 9.18 -3.88 -11.66
CA VAL A 410 9.52 -4.08 -13.08
C VAL A 410 10.87 -4.77 -13.21
N LEU A 411 11.90 -4.25 -12.52
CA LEU A 411 13.21 -4.88 -12.49
C LEU A 411 13.15 -6.28 -11.87
N GLY A 412 12.48 -6.40 -10.73
CA GLY A 412 12.39 -7.66 -9.97
C GLY A 412 11.86 -8.83 -10.79
N THR A 413 10.87 -8.59 -11.68
CA THR A 413 10.28 -9.63 -12.52
C THR A 413 11.29 -10.29 -13.46
N GLN A 414 12.41 -9.64 -13.81
CA GLN A 414 13.41 -10.15 -14.75
C GLN A 414 14.57 -10.91 -14.09
N LEU A 415 14.61 -11.00 -12.76
CA LEU A 415 15.76 -11.52 -12.02
C LEU A 415 15.69 -13.03 -11.74
N TYR A 416 14.50 -13.61 -11.63
CA TYR A 416 14.31 -15.04 -11.32
C TYR A 416 14.22 -15.88 -12.58
N ARG A 417 15.32 -15.89 -13.34
CA ARG A 417 15.40 -16.60 -14.62
C ARG A 417 15.47 -18.10 -14.43
N PRO A 418 14.87 -18.90 -15.34
CA PRO A 418 14.87 -20.37 -15.25
C PRO A 418 16.28 -20.99 -15.18
N ASN A 419 17.25 -20.40 -15.89
CA ASN A 419 18.63 -20.90 -15.90
C ASN A 419 19.39 -20.69 -14.57
N THR A 420 18.82 -19.95 -13.62
CA THR A 420 19.39 -19.73 -12.28
C THR A 420 18.77 -20.63 -11.21
N SER A 421 17.75 -21.44 -11.58
CA SER A 421 17.15 -22.45 -10.71
C SER A 421 18.16 -23.54 -10.34
N PRO A 422 18.06 -24.15 -9.14
CA PRO A 422 17.13 -23.87 -8.04
C PRO A 422 17.63 -22.79 -7.06
N ARG A 423 18.83 -22.25 -7.26
CA ARG A 423 19.50 -21.35 -6.32
C ARG A 423 19.09 -19.89 -6.46
N TYR A 424 18.66 -19.48 -7.64
CA TYR A 424 18.28 -18.09 -7.96
C TYR A 424 19.23 -17.03 -7.43
N VAL A 425 20.56 -17.29 -7.53
CA VAL A 425 21.61 -16.43 -6.94
C VAL A 425 21.48 -14.97 -7.39
N LEU A 426 21.14 -14.76 -8.67
CA LEU A 426 20.93 -13.40 -9.21
C LEU A 426 19.75 -12.73 -8.51
N GLY A 427 18.60 -13.38 -8.45
CA GLY A 427 17.37 -12.83 -7.86
C GLY A 427 17.53 -12.56 -6.36
N HIS A 428 18.04 -13.53 -5.62
CA HIS A 428 18.27 -13.37 -4.18
C HIS A 428 19.36 -12.35 -3.88
N GLY A 429 20.43 -12.28 -4.70
CA GLY A 429 21.51 -11.29 -4.55
C GLY A 429 21.02 -9.86 -4.77
N PHE A 430 20.21 -9.62 -5.82
CA PHE A 430 19.60 -8.31 -6.04
C PHE A 430 18.63 -7.94 -4.92
N ALA A 431 17.79 -8.87 -4.45
CA ALA A 431 16.89 -8.61 -3.33
C ALA A 431 17.67 -8.24 -2.05
N LEU A 432 18.76 -8.95 -1.75
CA LEU A 432 19.66 -8.63 -0.64
C LEU A 432 20.27 -7.23 -0.79
N GLY A 433 20.81 -6.91 -1.97
CA GLY A 433 21.41 -5.59 -2.25
C GLY A 433 20.39 -4.45 -2.11
N TYR A 434 19.16 -4.66 -2.58
CA TYR A 434 18.08 -3.70 -2.44
C TYR A 434 17.64 -3.50 -0.98
N LEU A 435 17.61 -4.55 -0.17
CA LEU A 435 17.33 -4.43 1.27
C LEU A 435 18.46 -3.68 2.01
N CYS A 436 19.72 -3.92 1.65
CA CYS A 436 20.84 -3.13 2.19
C CYS A 436 20.74 -1.66 1.78
N MET A 437 20.39 -1.38 0.50
CA MET A 437 20.15 -0.02 0.02
C MET A 437 18.96 0.63 0.76
N ASN A 438 17.90 -0.13 1.07
CA ASN A 438 16.79 0.37 1.87
C ASN A 438 17.25 0.89 3.22
N ILE A 439 18.07 0.14 3.95
CA ILE A 439 18.61 0.58 5.24
C ILE A 439 19.40 1.90 5.10
N VAL A 440 20.21 2.03 4.05
CA VAL A 440 20.97 3.27 3.78
C VAL A 440 20.01 4.44 3.51
N VAL A 441 19.02 4.25 2.64
CA VAL A 441 18.04 5.30 2.28
C VAL A 441 17.19 5.72 3.49
N VAL A 442 16.69 4.76 4.26
CA VAL A 442 15.90 5.01 5.47
C VAL A 442 16.73 5.74 6.53
N SER A 443 18.01 5.35 6.70
CA SER A 443 18.94 6.02 7.62
C SER A 443 19.21 7.46 7.18
N ALA A 444 19.46 7.69 5.89
CA ALA A 444 19.67 9.03 5.35
C ALA A 444 18.43 9.92 5.58
N LEU A 445 17.23 9.38 5.30
CA LEU A 445 15.97 10.09 5.53
C LEU A 445 15.79 10.40 7.03
N TYR A 446 16.08 9.46 7.92
CA TYR A 446 16.03 9.66 9.37
C TYR A 446 16.92 10.84 9.80
N PHE A 447 18.17 10.88 9.36
CA PHE A 447 19.08 11.97 9.72
C PHE A 447 18.63 13.32 9.16
N ILE A 448 18.10 13.36 7.94
CA ILE A 448 17.55 14.61 7.35
C ILE A 448 16.37 15.10 8.19
N LEU A 449 15.40 14.25 8.53
CA LEU A 449 14.24 14.61 9.32
C LEU A 449 14.63 15.09 10.73
N GLN A 450 15.59 14.42 11.37
CA GLN A 450 16.11 14.81 12.68
C GLN A 450 16.82 16.18 12.63
N ARG A 451 17.63 16.40 11.59
CA ARG A 451 18.32 17.69 11.39
C ARG A 451 17.32 18.83 11.16
N GLU A 452 16.29 18.59 10.33
CA GLU A 452 15.23 19.59 10.11
C GLU A 452 14.44 19.87 11.40
N ASN A 453 14.09 18.84 12.18
CA ASN A 453 13.42 19.03 13.47
C ASN A 453 14.27 19.87 14.43
N LYS A 454 15.56 19.60 14.51
CA LYS A 454 16.48 20.39 15.36
C LYS A 454 16.58 21.85 14.90
N SER A 455 16.74 22.08 13.60
CA SER A 455 16.78 23.43 13.03
C SER A 455 15.48 24.22 13.31
N LYS A 456 14.33 23.56 13.23
CA LYS A 456 13.03 24.17 13.57
C LYS A 456 12.91 24.49 15.06
N GLU A 457 13.41 23.62 15.92
CA GLU A 457 13.42 23.83 17.37
C GLU A 457 14.34 25.03 17.74
N GLU A 458 15.52 25.12 17.13
CA GLU A 458 16.43 26.27 17.27
C GLU A 458 15.77 27.57 16.79
N HIS A 459 15.04 27.53 15.65
CA HIS A 459 14.30 28.69 15.14
C HIS A 459 13.19 29.14 16.11
N LEU A 460 12.44 28.20 16.71
CA LEU A 460 11.40 28.54 17.69
C LEU A 460 11.97 29.13 18.99
N VAL A 461 13.13 28.68 19.42
CA VAL A 461 13.83 29.24 20.58
C VAL A 461 14.30 30.64 20.27
N ALA A 462 14.81 30.91 19.07
CA ALA A 462 15.25 32.26 18.64
C ALA A 462 14.08 33.25 18.39
N ASN A 463 12.91 32.72 17.99
CA ASN A 463 11.71 33.49 17.64
C ASN A 463 10.48 32.98 18.42
N PRO A 464 10.38 33.26 19.74
CA PRO A 464 9.29 32.75 20.57
C PRO A 464 7.89 33.22 20.15
N GLN A 465 7.82 34.34 19.41
CA GLN A 465 6.58 34.92 18.90
C GLN A 465 6.07 34.28 17.60
N THR A 466 6.73 33.24 17.10
CA THR A 466 6.24 32.50 15.91
C THR A 466 4.82 31.99 16.17
N GLY A 467 3.88 32.42 15.32
CA GLY A 467 2.46 32.07 15.40
C GLY A 467 2.20 30.57 15.42
N GLY A 468 0.98 30.20 15.78
CA GLY A 468 0.48 28.82 15.65
C GLY A 468 0.36 28.42 14.18
N PHE A 469 0.22 27.14 13.93
CA PHE A 469 0.12 26.59 12.57
C PHE A 469 -1.13 27.10 11.80
N HIS A 470 -2.15 27.55 12.51
CA HIS A 470 -3.43 28.02 11.96
C HIS A 470 -3.67 29.54 12.18
N ASP A 471 -2.68 30.28 12.67
CA ASP A 471 -2.90 31.66 13.06
C ASP A 471 -3.01 32.63 11.87
N SER A 472 -2.40 32.27 10.74
CA SER A 472 -2.53 33.02 9.50
C SER A 472 -2.64 32.12 8.26
N ALA A 473 -3.18 32.71 7.16
CA ALA A 473 -3.19 32.00 5.86
C ALA A 473 -1.77 31.74 5.31
N GLU A 474 -0.79 32.52 5.72
CA GLU A 474 0.62 32.31 5.36
C GLU A 474 1.23 31.14 6.12
N ASP A 475 0.96 31.03 7.43
CA ASP A 475 1.39 29.89 8.25
C ASP A 475 0.82 28.58 7.72
N LEU A 476 -0.45 28.58 7.34
CA LEU A 476 -1.09 27.41 6.75
C LEU A 476 -0.44 27.01 5.41
N LYS A 477 -0.07 27.98 4.56
CA LYS A 477 0.63 27.72 3.28
C LYS A 477 2.05 27.21 3.46
N MET A 478 2.69 27.45 4.60
CA MET A 478 4.02 26.90 4.90
C MET A 478 4.01 25.37 4.97
N GLY A 479 2.92 24.77 5.42
CA GLY A 479 2.75 23.34 5.52
C GLY A 479 3.85 22.68 6.35
N ASP A 480 4.50 21.65 5.81
CA ASP A 480 5.59 20.94 6.50
C ASP A 480 6.89 21.76 6.65
N ARG A 481 6.96 22.95 6.04
CA ARG A 481 8.04 23.93 6.23
C ARG A 481 7.82 24.80 7.47
N HIS A 482 6.62 24.84 8.02
CA HIS A 482 6.33 25.67 9.20
C HIS A 482 7.20 25.27 10.39
N PRO A 483 7.75 26.20 11.19
CA PRO A 483 8.64 25.88 12.30
C PRO A 483 8.03 24.96 13.36
N ARG A 484 6.72 25.06 13.62
CA ARG A 484 6.02 24.19 14.58
C ARG A 484 5.68 22.79 14.04
N TRP A 485 5.91 22.54 12.73
CA TRP A 485 5.71 21.21 12.16
C TRP A 485 6.83 20.27 12.59
N LYS A 486 6.50 19.21 13.32
CA LYS A 486 7.46 18.19 13.74
C LYS A 486 7.35 16.94 12.87
N PHE A 487 8.45 16.57 12.23
CA PHE A 487 8.52 15.33 11.48
C PHE A 487 8.62 14.12 12.40
N GLN A 488 7.95 13.05 12.03
CA GLN A 488 8.09 11.76 12.71
C GLN A 488 9.16 10.93 11.97
N ALA A 489 10.29 10.75 12.62
CA ALA A 489 11.47 10.07 12.09
C ALA A 489 11.56 8.58 12.49
#